data_c76e3809e102aaffc48f376e8302f169
#
_entry.id   c76e3809e102aaffc48f376e8302f169
#
_cell.length_a   1.000
_cell.length_b   1.000
_cell.length_c   1.000
_cell.angle_alpha   90.00
_cell.angle_beta   90.00
_cell.angle_gamma   90.00
#
_symmetry.space_group_name_H-M   'P 1'
#
loop_
_entity.id
_entity.type
_entity.pdbx_description
1 polymer ?
#
loop_
_entity_poly.entity_id
_entity_poly.type
_entity_poly.pdbx_seq_one_letter_code
_entity_poly.pdbx_strand_id
1 'polypeptide(L)'
;MPRKDFLDIASLSREEVDLLLDQATPFKELFTRSVKKVPALKGKSVLMLFYEPSTRTHSSFEVAAKRLSADVIDLDVLHSSAVKGETVKDTVDTLQAMRADYIVVRHKMSGMPRAIARQTKASVINAGDGAHAHPTQALLDAFTRSEERRVGKECRVRWSPDH
;
A
#
# COMPACT_ATOMS: atom_id res chain seq x y z
N MET A 1 16.51 -8.68 -8.32
CA MET A 1 15.39 -9.56 -7.98
C MET A 1 14.20 -8.69 -7.60
N PRO A 2 12.96 -9.02 -7.98
CA PRO A 2 11.81 -8.25 -7.55
C PRO A 2 11.75 -8.25 -6.02
N ARG A 3 11.46 -7.08 -5.45
CA ARG A 3 11.34 -6.90 -3.99
C ARG A 3 10.11 -7.65 -3.48
N LYS A 4 10.27 -8.46 -2.44
CA LYS A 4 9.15 -9.20 -1.84
C LYS A 4 8.21 -8.28 -1.06
N ASP A 5 8.78 -7.38 -0.26
CA ASP A 5 8.07 -6.57 0.73
C ASP A 5 8.21 -5.08 0.43
N PHE A 6 7.21 -4.28 0.86
CA PHE A 6 7.26 -2.83 0.81
C PHE A 6 7.11 -2.24 2.22
N LEU A 7 8.22 -2.05 2.91
CA LEU A 7 8.25 -1.73 4.35
C LEU A 7 8.59 -0.27 4.65
N ASP A 8 9.43 0.36 3.81
CA ASP A 8 9.86 1.75 3.96
C ASP A 8 10.29 2.33 2.59
N ILE A 9 10.39 3.65 2.52
CA ILE A 9 10.88 4.36 1.32
C ILE A 9 12.40 4.41 1.28
N ALA A 10 13.07 4.45 2.44
CA ALA A 10 14.52 4.62 2.51
C ALA A 10 15.29 3.45 1.87
N SER A 11 14.66 2.28 1.78
CA SER A 11 15.24 1.10 1.13
C SER A 11 15.05 1.08 -0.40
N LEU A 12 14.26 1.99 -0.98
CA LEU A 12 14.08 2.10 -2.42
C LEU A 12 15.21 2.92 -3.06
N SER A 13 15.65 2.51 -4.23
CA SER A 13 16.46 3.38 -5.08
C SER A 13 15.59 4.47 -5.71
N ARG A 14 16.24 5.51 -6.23
CA ARG A 14 15.53 6.58 -6.94
C ARG A 14 14.77 6.03 -8.16
N GLU A 15 15.40 5.13 -8.90
CA GLU A 15 14.83 4.49 -10.08
C GLU A 15 13.60 3.66 -9.73
N GLU A 16 13.61 2.96 -8.56
CA GLU A 16 12.44 2.23 -8.07
C GLU A 16 11.29 3.17 -7.71
N VAL A 17 11.58 4.32 -7.10
CA VAL A 17 10.57 5.34 -6.79
C VAL A 17 9.98 5.92 -8.08
N ASP A 18 10.83 6.33 -9.03
CA ASP A 18 10.41 6.89 -10.31
C ASP A 18 9.53 5.88 -11.08
N LEU A 19 9.91 4.60 -11.11
CA LEU A 19 9.12 3.53 -11.72
C LEU A 19 7.73 3.39 -11.06
N LEU A 20 7.64 3.44 -9.73
CA LEU A 20 6.37 3.36 -9.01
C LEU A 20 5.47 4.56 -9.32
N LEU A 21 6.04 5.76 -9.40
CA LEU A 21 5.29 6.97 -9.74
C LEU A 21 4.81 6.95 -11.20
N ASP A 22 5.62 6.48 -12.12
CA ASP A 22 5.23 6.33 -13.53
C ASP A 22 4.11 5.32 -13.71
N GLN A 23 4.15 4.20 -12.96
CA GLN A 23 3.07 3.22 -12.96
C GLN A 23 1.78 3.73 -12.30
N ALA A 24 1.83 4.69 -11.39
CA ALA A 24 0.64 5.25 -10.76
C ALA A 24 -0.24 6.04 -11.74
N THR A 25 0.35 6.66 -12.77
CA THR A 25 -0.38 7.48 -13.77
C THR A 25 -1.46 6.69 -14.51
N PRO A 26 -1.19 5.53 -15.13
CA PRO A 26 -2.22 4.70 -15.76
C PRO A 26 -3.32 4.24 -14.80
N PHE A 27 -2.97 3.98 -13.53
CA PHE A 27 -3.97 3.64 -12.52
C PHE A 27 -4.89 4.80 -12.15
N LYS A 28 -4.38 6.03 -12.17
CA LYS A 28 -5.21 7.23 -12.00
C LYS A 28 -6.26 7.33 -13.11
N GLU A 29 -5.90 7.08 -14.35
CA GLU A 29 -6.83 7.08 -15.49
C GLU A 29 -7.92 6.01 -15.36
N LEU A 30 -7.64 4.89 -14.67
CA LEU A 30 -8.62 3.84 -14.42
C LEU A 30 -9.86 4.36 -13.68
N PHE A 31 -9.72 5.41 -12.85
CA PHE A 31 -10.84 6.00 -12.10
C PHE A 31 -11.87 6.69 -13.00
N THR A 32 -11.48 7.11 -14.19
CA THR A 32 -12.35 7.80 -15.15
C THR A 32 -13.10 6.83 -16.08
N ARG A 33 -12.71 5.55 -16.09
CA ARG A 33 -13.31 4.53 -16.95
C ARG A 33 -14.67 4.06 -16.42
N SER A 34 -15.54 3.59 -17.29
CA SER A 34 -16.83 2.95 -16.92
C SER A 34 -16.59 1.67 -16.10
N VAL A 35 -15.63 0.84 -16.50
CA VAL A 35 -15.18 -0.35 -15.76
C VAL A 35 -13.88 0.00 -15.02
N LYS A 36 -13.99 0.12 -13.70
CA LYS A 36 -12.87 0.51 -12.82
C LYS A 36 -12.15 -0.70 -12.22
N LYS A 37 -12.05 -1.80 -12.98
CA LYS A 37 -11.38 -3.04 -12.56
C LYS A 37 -10.40 -3.51 -13.62
N VAL A 38 -9.27 -4.04 -13.16
CA VAL A 38 -8.27 -4.72 -13.99
C VAL A 38 -7.89 -6.06 -13.35
N PRO A 39 -7.59 -7.12 -14.11
CA PRO A 39 -7.35 -8.46 -13.58
C PRO A 39 -5.92 -8.67 -13.06
N ALA A 40 -5.20 -7.61 -12.66
CA ALA A 40 -3.78 -7.67 -12.31
C ALA A 40 -3.50 -8.58 -11.10
N LEU A 41 -4.44 -8.67 -10.15
CA LEU A 41 -4.35 -9.54 -8.97
C LEU A 41 -5.46 -10.59 -8.92
N LYS A 42 -6.03 -10.98 -10.07
CA LYS A 42 -7.07 -12.01 -10.12
C LYS A 42 -6.55 -13.35 -9.57
N GLY A 43 -7.28 -13.92 -8.61
CA GLY A 43 -6.89 -15.16 -7.92
C GLY A 43 -5.81 -14.97 -6.85
N LYS A 44 -5.49 -13.71 -6.51
CA LYS A 44 -4.62 -13.35 -5.38
C LYS A 44 -5.43 -12.87 -4.21
N SER A 45 -4.99 -13.19 -2.99
CA SER A 45 -5.61 -12.77 -1.75
C SER A 45 -4.78 -11.67 -1.08
N VAL A 46 -5.49 -10.62 -0.64
CA VAL A 46 -4.93 -9.49 0.12
C VAL A 46 -5.57 -9.48 1.50
N LEU A 47 -4.76 -9.64 2.52
CA LEU A 47 -5.20 -9.65 3.90
C LEU A 47 -4.94 -8.29 4.53
N MET A 48 -5.98 -7.71 5.15
CA MET A 48 -5.93 -6.43 5.84
C MET A 48 -5.74 -6.65 7.33
N LEU A 49 -4.59 -6.25 7.87
CA LEU A 49 -4.20 -6.46 9.26
C LEU A 49 -3.99 -5.11 9.94
N PHE A 50 -5.06 -4.55 10.49
CA PHE A 50 -5.07 -3.23 11.10
C PHE A 50 -5.23 -3.31 12.60
N TYR A 51 -4.17 -2.98 13.36
CA TYR A 51 -4.15 -2.95 14.83
C TYR A 51 -4.51 -1.58 15.41
N GLU A 52 -4.80 -0.60 14.56
CA GLU A 52 -5.31 0.69 14.98
C GLU A 52 -6.35 1.22 13.98
N PRO A 53 -7.33 2.00 14.45
CA PRO A 53 -8.36 2.56 13.59
C PRO A 53 -7.75 3.49 12.53
N SER A 54 -8.07 3.25 11.27
CA SER A 54 -7.62 4.10 10.16
C SER A 54 -8.54 3.97 8.95
N THR A 55 -9.70 4.60 9.00
CA THR A 55 -10.72 4.49 7.96
C THR A 55 -10.18 4.82 6.57
N ARG A 56 -9.47 5.94 6.42
CA ARG A 56 -8.95 6.37 5.11
C ARG A 56 -7.94 5.38 4.53
N THR A 57 -6.94 4.99 5.32
CA THR A 57 -5.89 4.08 4.85
C THR A 57 -6.47 2.70 4.54
N HIS A 58 -7.29 2.16 5.44
CA HIS A 58 -7.96 0.88 5.26
C HIS A 58 -8.79 0.86 3.96
N SER A 59 -9.72 1.81 3.82
CA SER A 59 -10.59 1.89 2.64
C SER A 59 -9.80 2.11 1.34
N SER A 60 -8.68 2.85 1.37
CA SER A 60 -7.87 3.06 0.18
C SER A 60 -7.20 1.77 -0.30
N PHE A 61 -6.66 0.97 0.60
CA PHE A 61 -6.09 -0.35 0.27
C PHE A 61 -7.17 -1.34 -0.18
N GLU A 62 -8.29 -1.37 0.52
CA GLU A 62 -9.42 -2.23 0.16
C GLU A 62 -9.93 -1.94 -1.26
N VAL A 63 -10.17 -0.66 -1.57
CA VAL A 63 -10.60 -0.23 -2.91
C VAL A 63 -9.54 -0.56 -3.96
N ALA A 64 -8.26 -0.32 -3.67
CA ALA A 64 -7.17 -0.65 -4.59
C ALA A 64 -7.12 -2.15 -4.90
N ALA A 65 -7.14 -3.01 -3.87
CA ALA A 65 -7.13 -4.46 -4.04
C ALA A 65 -8.33 -4.96 -4.85
N LYS A 66 -9.55 -4.49 -4.53
CA LYS A 66 -10.78 -4.84 -5.27
C LYS A 66 -10.74 -4.39 -6.73
N ARG A 67 -10.14 -3.23 -7.02
CA ARG A 67 -9.98 -2.75 -8.41
C ARG A 67 -8.94 -3.54 -9.20
N LEU A 68 -7.95 -4.09 -8.52
CA LEU A 68 -6.99 -5.02 -9.11
C LEU A 68 -7.53 -6.45 -9.21
N SER A 69 -8.80 -6.69 -8.82
CA SER A 69 -9.49 -7.99 -8.82
C SER A 69 -8.90 -9.01 -7.83
N ALA A 70 -8.32 -8.55 -6.73
CA ALA A 70 -7.92 -9.41 -5.63
C ALA A 70 -9.10 -9.77 -4.72
N ASP A 71 -9.01 -10.90 -4.05
CA ASP A 71 -9.87 -11.27 -2.94
C ASP A 71 -9.36 -10.60 -1.67
N VAL A 72 -10.20 -9.79 -1.02
CA VAL A 72 -9.84 -9.03 0.18
C VAL A 72 -10.37 -9.77 1.40
N ILE A 73 -9.48 -10.06 2.34
CA ILE A 73 -9.79 -10.65 3.64
C ILE A 73 -9.50 -9.59 4.70
N ASP A 74 -10.53 -9.16 5.41
CA ASP A 74 -10.39 -8.20 6.50
C ASP A 74 -10.39 -8.95 7.83
N LEU A 75 -9.32 -8.78 8.61
CA LEU A 75 -9.24 -9.32 9.95
C LEU A 75 -9.55 -8.19 10.94
N ASP A 76 -10.70 -8.31 11.58
CA ASP A 76 -11.08 -7.42 12.67
C ASP A 76 -10.28 -7.75 13.95
N VAL A 77 -9.00 -7.33 13.94
CA VAL A 77 -8.08 -7.55 15.07
C VAL A 77 -8.49 -6.73 16.28
N LEU A 78 -9.13 -5.57 16.05
CA LEU A 78 -9.51 -4.63 17.13
C LEU A 78 -10.63 -5.15 18.01
N HIS A 79 -11.54 -5.93 17.44
CA HIS A 79 -12.71 -6.49 18.15
C HIS A 79 -12.58 -7.99 18.43
N SER A 80 -11.53 -8.63 17.90
CA SER A 80 -11.27 -10.05 18.15
C SER A 80 -10.76 -10.26 19.57
N SER A 81 -11.33 -11.25 20.26
CA SER A 81 -10.83 -11.74 21.56
C SER A 81 -9.39 -12.31 21.48
N ALA A 82 -8.92 -12.60 20.28
CA ALA A 82 -7.57 -13.05 19.97
C ALA A 82 -6.48 -12.02 20.33
N VAL A 83 -6.80 -10.72 20.34
CA VAL A 83 -5.83 -9.65 20.73
C VAL A 83 -5.46 -9.69 22.21
N LYS A 84 -6.23 -10.39 23.04
CA LYS A 84 -5.99 -10.48 24.49
C LYS A 84 -4.92 -11.51 24.83
N GLY A 85 -3.67 -11.29 24.41
CA GLY A 85 -2.51 -12.10 24.80
C GLY A 85 -1.88 -12.93 23.70
N GLU A 86 -2.33 -12.85 22.45
CA GLU A 86 -1.66 -13.50 21.33
C GLU A 86 -0.30 -12.85 21.04
N THR A 87 0.69 -13.68 20.77
CA THR A 87 2.00 -13.23 20.32
C THR A 87 1.94 -12.89 18.82
N VAL A 88 2.88 -12.07 18.35
CA VAL A 88 3.07 -11.81 16.90
C VAL A 88 3.19 -13.13 16.13
N LYS A 89 3.80 -14.14 16.75
CA LYS A 89 3.96 -15.46 16.15
C LYS A 89 2.61 -16.14 15.90
N ASP A 90 1.73 -16.16 16.88
CA ASP A 90 0.41 -16.79 16.76
C ASP A 90 -0.41 -16.14 15.64
N THR A 91 -0.35 -14.80 15.56
CA THR A 91 -0.97 -14.07 14.45
C THR A 91 -0.37 -14.51 13.12
N VAL A 92 0.97 -14.56 12.98
CA VAL A 92 1.62 -14.95 11.72
C VAL A 92 1.31 -16.40 11.35
N ASP A 93 1.25 -17.32 12.30
CA ASP A 93 0.90 -18.71 12.04
C ASP A 93 -0.54 -18.82 11.50
N THR A 94 -1.47 -18.04 12.05
CA THR A 94 -2.84 -17.91 11.53
C THR A 94 -2.85 -17.36 10.10
N LEU A 95 -2.08 -16.30 9.83
CA LEU A 95 -1.97 -15.68 8.50
C LEU A 95 -1.40 -16.65 7.47
N GLN A 96 -0.42 -17.48 7.86
CA GLN A 96 0.15 -18.49 6.99
C GLN A 96 -0.86 -19.60 6.65
N ALA A 97 -1.70 -20.00 7.63
CA ALA A 97 -2.76 -20.97 7.40
C ALA A 97 -3.79 -20.47 6.37
N MET A 98 -4.05 -19.16 6.33
CA MET A 98 -4.94 -18.53 5.35
C MET A 98 -4.32 -18.43 3.94
N ARG A 99 -3.03 -18.72 3.77
CA ARG A 99 -2.30 -18.66 2.49
C ARG A 99 -2.48 -17.35 1.74
N ALA A 100 -2.52 -16.22 2.45
CA ALA A 100 -2.56 -14.90 1.82
C ALA A 100 -1.33 -14.65 0.94
N ASP A 101 -1.53 -14.05 -0.24
CA ASP A 101 -0.43 -13.63 -1.12
C ASP A 101 0.19 -12.32 -0.65
N TYR A 102 -0.66 -11.40 -0.16
CA TYR A 102 -0.26 -10.07 0.32
C TYR A 102 -0.86 -9.81 1.70
N ILE A 103 -0.11 -9.12 2.54
CA ILE A 103 -0.55 -8.67 3.87
C ILE A 103 -0.31 -7.17 3.97
N VAL A 104 -1.38 -6.41 4.14
CA VAL A 104 -1.31 -4.97 4.42
C VAL A 104 -1.37 -4.79 5.93
N VAL A 105 -0.28 -4.30 6.52
CA VAL A 105 -0.14 -4.19 7.98
C VAL A 105 -0.12 -2.73 8.41
N ARG A 106 -0.99 -2.37 9.35
CA ARG A 106 -0.92 -1.12 10.11
C ARG A 106 -0.83 -1.42 11.60
N HIS A 107 0.18 -0.85 12.28
CA HIS A 107 0.42 -1.13 13.69
C HIS A 107 0.98 0.11 14.40
N LYS A 108 0.66 0.28 15.70
CA LYS A 108 1.19 1.40 16.51
C LYS A 108 2.67 1.28 16.86
N MET A 109 3.20 0.05 16.92
CA MET A 109 4.61 -0.22 17.21
C MET A 109 5.45 -0.15 15.95
N SER A 110 6.50 0.67 15.99
CA SER A 110 7.51 0.74 14.93
C SER A 110 8.20 -0.59 14.71
N GLY A 111 8.42 -0.97 13.44
CA GLY A 111 9.09 -2.19 13.05
C GLY A 111 8.22 -3.46 13.03
N MET A 112 6.94 -3.39 13.44
CA MET A 112 6.04 -4.54 13.43
C MET A 112 5.82 -5.12 12.02
N PRO A 113 5.58 -4.34 10.96
CA PRO A 113 5.49 -4.88 9.61
C PRO A 113 6.75 -5.65 9.18
N ARG A 114 7.93 -5.19 9.60
CA ARG A 114 9.21 -5.87 9.35
C ARG A 114 9.33 -7.19 10.11
N ALA A 115 8.85 -7.23 11.36
CA ALA A 115 8.84 -8.45 12.16
C ALA A 115 7.93 -9.52 11.53
N ILE A 116 6.75 -9.12 11.05
CA ILE A 116 5.82 -10.01 10.33
C ILE A 116 6.45 -10.48 9.01
N ALA A 117 7.06 -9.59 8.22
CA ALA A 117 7.67 -9.91 6.94
C ALA A 117 8.77 -10.99 7.03
N ARG A 118 9.49 -11.05 8.16
CA ARG A 118 10.51 -12.06 8.42
C ARG A 118 9.95 -13.46 8.70
N GLN A 119 8.70 -13.54 9.09
CA GLN A 119 8.05 -14.77 9.54
C GLN A 119 7.05 -15.32 8.52
N THR A 120 6.74 -14.59 7.45
CA THR A 120 5.78 -15.02 6.42
C THR A 120 6.39 -15.08 5.02
N LYS A 121 5.83 -15.95 4.18
CA LYS A 121 6.14 -16.00 2.75
C LYS A 121 5.36 -14.97 1.93
N ALA A 122 4.24 -14.49 2.46
CA ALA A 122 3.42 -13.45 1.83
C ALA A 122 4.22 -12.15 1.69
N SER A 123 3.91 -11.35 0.68
CA SER A 123 4.45 -10.00 0.53
C SER A 123 3.81 -9.05 1.53
N VAL A 124 4.61 -8.37 2.34
CA VAL A 124 4.13 -7.45 3.37
C VAL A 124 4.23 -6.00 2.91
N ILE A 125 3.13 -5.27 3.05
CA ILE A 125 3.02 -3.84 2.75
C ILE A 125 2.77 -3.10 4.06
N ASN A 126 3.67 -2.15 4.38
CA ASN A 126 3.52 -1.28 5.54
C ASN A 126 2.51 -0.15 5.25
N ALA A 127 1.38 -0.17 5.94
CA ALA A 127 0.32 0.85 5.88
C ALA A 127 0.41 1.86 7.04
N GLY A 128 1.56 1.93 7.70
CA GLY A 128 1.88 2.80 8.82
C GLY A 128 2.29 2.01 10.07
N ASP A 129 3.45 2.32 10.64
CA ASP A 129 3.95 1.71 11.86
C ASP A 129 4.40 2.77 12.88
N GLY A 130 3.42 3.35 13.56
CA GLY A 130 3.64 4.38 14.58
C GLY A 130 4.29 5.64 14.00
N ALA A 131 5.38 6.08 14.62
CA ALA A 131 6.15 7.26 14.19
C ALA A 131 7.28 6.94 13.19
N HIS A 132 7.41 5.68 12.76
CA HIS A 132 8.55 5.24 11.95
C HIS A 132 8.34 5.47 10.46
N ALA A 133 7.36 4.83 9.83
CA ALA A 133 7.17 4.91 8.39
C ALA A 133 5.72 4.71 7.93
N HIS A 134 5.36 5.44 6.87
CA HIS A 134 4.14 5.20 6.11
C HIS A 134 4.48 5.32 4.61
N PRO A 135 5.11 4.29 4.04
CA PRO A 135 5.73 4.38 2.72
C PRO A 135 4.74 4.68 1.60
N THR A 136 3.53 4.15 1.65
CA THR A 136 2.50 4.43 0.64
C THR A 136 2.00 5.87 0.71
N GLN A 137 1.93 6.49 1.91
CA GLN A 137 1.60 7.90 2.03
C GLN A 137 2.71 8.78 1.46
N ALA A 138 3.97 8.44 1.72
CA ALA A 138 5.10 9.19 1.17
C ALA A 138 5.13 9.13 -0.38
N LEU A 139 4.80 7.98 -0.98
CA LEU A 139 4.65 7.87 -2.45
C LEU A 139 3.48 8.71 -2.97
N LEU A 140 2.34 8.71 -2.27
CA LEU A 140 1.19 9.54 -2.64
C LEU A 140 1.53 11.03 -2.64
N ASP A 141 2.22 11.49 -1.59
CA ASP A 141 2.67 12.90 -1.49
C ASP A 141 3.67 13.24 -2.60
N ALA A 142 4.61 12.33 -2.89
CA ALA A 142 5.57 12.50 -3.98
C ALA A 142 4.86 12.55 -5.35
N PHE A 143 3.87 11.69 -5.58
CA PHE A 143 3.07 11.68 -6.79
C PHE A 143 2.32 13.00 -6.99
N THR A 144 1.63 13.48 -5.97
CA THR A 144 0.90 14.75 -6.01
C THR A 144 1.82 15.92 -6.34
N ARG A 145 2.99 16.01 -5.68
CA ARG A 145 3.98 17.06 -5.97
C ARG A 145 4.57 16.96 -7.37
N SER A 146 4.73 15.75 -7.90
CA SER A 146 5.22 15.56 -9.28
C SER A 146 4.21 16.07 -10.30
N GLU A 147 2.93 15.88 -10.07
CA GLU A 147 1.85 16.39 -10.92
C GLU A 147 1.76 17.92 -10.87
N GLU A 148 1.84 18.52 -9.69
CA GLU A 148 1.85 19.98 -9.52
C GLU A 148 3.01 20.63 -10.30
N ARG A 149 4.21 20.00 -10.29
CA ARG A 149 5.36 20.48 -11.08
C ARG A 149 5.13 20.34 -12.58
N ARG A 150 4.47 19.29 -13.05
CA ARG A 150 4.13 19.11 -14.48
C ARG A 150 3.17 20.20 -14.92
N VAL A 151 2.07 20.41 -14.18
CA VAL A 151 1.09 21.48 -14.46
C VAL A 151 1.76 22.87 -14.42
N GLY A 152 2.60 23.15 -13.45
CA GLY A 152 3.32 24.42 -13.36
C GLY A 152 4.30 24.67 -14.51
N LYS A 153 4.91 23.64 -15.07
CA LYS A 153 5.75 23.75 -16.28
C LYS A 153 4.90 24.01 -17.52
N GLU A 154 3.78 23.35 -17.68
CA GLU A 154 2.84 23.57 -18.80
C GLU A 154 2.25 24.99 -18.77
N CYS A 155 1.93 25.54 -17.59
CA CYS A 155 1.53 26.91 -17.44
C CYS A 155 2.63 27.92 -17.82
N ARG A 156 3.89 27.64 -17.50
CA ARG A 156 5.02 28.50 -17.89
C ARG A 156 5.27 28.52 -19.39
N VAL A 157 5.04 27.42 -20.08
CA VAL A 157 5.18 27.34 -21.56
C VAL A 157 4.06 28.12 -22.27
N ARG A 158 2.88 28.23 -21.66
CA ARG A 158 1.77 29.05 -22.20
C ARG A 158 1.92 30.54 -21.99
N TRP A 159 2.83 30.99 -21.13
CA TRP A 159 3.16 32.41 -20.89
C TRP A 159 4.51 32.77 -21.48
N SER A 160 4.75 32.47 -22.74
CA SER A 160 5.79 33.11 -23.52
C SER A 160 5.14 34.31 -24.22
N PRO A 161 5.47 35.56 -23.86
CA PRO A 161 4.98 36.72 -24.58
C PRO A 161 5.86 36.91 -25.82
N ASP A 162 5.51 36.26 -26.92
CA ASP A 162 5.89 36.68 -28.22
C ASP A 162 4.70 37.38 -28.87
N HIS A 163 4.59 38.67 -28.56
CA HIS A 163 4.04 39.72 -29.45
C HIS A 163 4.54 41.08 -28.97
#